data_feabd1d0fd8fab99665bd9491f26647b
#
_entry.id   feabd1d0fd8fab99665bd9491f26647b
#
_cell.length_a   1.000
_cell.length_b   1.000
_cell.length_c   1.000
_cell.angle_alpha   90.00
_cell.angle_beta   90.00
_cell.angle_gamma   90.00
#
_symmetry.space_group_name_H-M   'P 1'
#
loop_
_entity.id
_entity.type
_entity.pdbx_description
1 polymer ?
#
loop_
_entity_poly.entity_id
_entity_poly.type
_entity_poly.pdbx_seq_one_letter_code
_entity_poly.pdbx_strand_id
1 'polypeptide(L)'
;MLQIVLGKAGTGKTAAVMARIKDAVDRGIGGRLLIVPEQYSHEAERELCRICGDSLSLYAEVLSFTGLARKLNAELGGGAAPYLDKGGRLLCMALASDGLYSRLRVYSSARRKAELQTMLLSAVDELKTACISSEQLMEASRNCVGALSDKLYDLALILEAFDAVVANGHADPTDRLTLLAEQIGQSSMGEKNEIFIDGFTDFTAQERRIIEALLLKGAAVTVCLGCDDLSGGSEIFELSRMTARGLLAFAKENGIPHEVKEFAQTKNGNASLGFFADNMFSYSSKKFEGDTSCVYIKTAPNMQAECELAASRAIALVRDTGCRWRDIAVAVRGFDDYRLSLESAFARYGVPLYTARKTDLFAKPLPALIASAYEIIGGGWEVNDVLSYLRTDLTGLTLDECDELENYILMWQLRGSAWTQEDDWRLHPDGFGGEYDDEVNERLRRINALRREASAPLLAFAEKTGTAETAGAQAKALAELLQDLNLAEKLEKKSQALAEGGRQAAAQEYAQLWDIIVSALEQCDAILGDTQTDRDSFARLFTLMLSKYDIGTIPTALDRVTAGDFDRMRRRNI
;
A
#
# COMPACT_ATOMS: atom_id res chain seq x y z
N MET A 1 -13.51 33.05 -0.31
CA MET A 1 -14.42 32.94 -1.47
C MET A 1 -14.40 31.54 -1.99
N LEU A 2 -15.57 30.91 -2.30
CA LEU A 2 -15.66 29.57 -2.91
C LEU A 2 -16.08 29.72 -4.38
N GLN A 3 -15.35 29.06 -5.29
CA GLN A 3 -15.75 28.89 -6.69
C GLN A 3 -15.88 27.38 -6.99
N ILE A 4 -17.06 26.94 -7.41
CA ILE A 4 -17.29 25.57 -7.91
C ILE A 4 -17.24 25.59 -9.43
N VAL A 5 -16.38 24.75 -10.02
CA VAL A 5 -16.25 24.58 -11.47
C VAL A 5 -16.78 23.21 -11.86
N LEU A 6 -17.89 23.20 -12.57
CA LEU A 6 -18.55 21.98 -13.03
C LEU A 6 -18.30 21.72 -14.52
N GLY A 7 -18.25 20.48 -14.90
CA GLY A 7 -18.17 20.07 -16.30
C GLY A 7 -17.80 18.59 -16.42
N LYS A 8 -18.25 17.94 -17.50
CA LYS A 8 -17.89 16.56 -17.82
C LYS A 8 -16.38 16.41 -18.14
N ALA A 9 -15.91 15.21 -18.32
CA ALA A 9 -14.54 14.98 -18.79
C ALA A 9 -14.30 15.68 -20.16
N GLY A 10 -13.10 16.24 -20.36
CA GLY A 10 -12.74 16.91 -21.62
C GLY A 10 -13.33 18.33 -21.82
N THR A 11 -14.07 18.90 -20.87
CA THR A 11 -14.61 20.26 -21.01
C THR A 11 -13.59 21.38 -20.77
N GLY A 12 -12.36 21.05 -20.33
CA GLY A 12 -11.27 21.99 -20.14
C GLY A 12 -11.15 22.62 -18.76
N LYS A 13 -11.79 22.06 -17.72
CA LYS A 13 -11.67 22.54 -16.33
C LYS A 13 -10.21 22.64 -15.87
N THR A 14 -9.47 21.55 -15.96
CA THR A 14 -8.04 21.49 -15.60
C THR A 14 -7.23 22.53 -16.39
N ALA A 15 -7.46 22.66 -17.70
CA ALA A 15 -6.78 23.64 -18.54
C ALA A 15 -7.07 25.09 -18.09
N ALA A 16 -8.29 25.37 -17.65
CA ALA A 16 -8.66 26.68 -17.11
C ALA A 16 -7.95 26.99 -15.78
N VAL A 17 -7.82 25.99 -14.90
CA VAL A 17 -7.03 26.11 -13.66
C VAL A 17 -5.56 26.35 -13.96
N MET A 18 -4.97 25.55 -14.84
CA MET A 18 -3.56 25.72 -15.26
C MET A 18 -3.30 27.10 -15.87
N ALA A 19 -4.23 27.60 -16.69
CA ALA A 19 -4.12 28.94 -17.29
C ALA A 19 -4.18 30.07 -16.23
N ARG A 20 -5.01 29.91 -15.18
CA ARG A 20 -5.07 30.90 -14.07
C ARG A 20 -3.78 30.88 -13.25
N ILE A 21 -3.23 29.72 -12.99
CA ILE A 21 -1.94 29.59 -12.29
C ILE A 21 -0.84 30.24 -13.14
N LYS A 22 -0.80 29.95 -14.45
CA LYS A 22 0.15 30.57 -15.37
C LYS A 22 0.06 32.09 -15.38
N ASP A 23 -1.14 32.66 -15.48
CA ASP A 23 -1.34 34.12 -15.45
C ASP A 23 -0.81 34.73 -14.14
N ALA A 24 -1.01 34.07 -13.01
CA ALA A 24 -0.46 34.49 -11.72
C ALA A 24 1.08 34.43 -11.70
N VAL A 25 1.68 33.37 -12.22
CA VAL A 25 3.14 33.20 -12.36
C VAL A 25 3.73 34.28 -13.26
N ASP A 26 3.11 34.53 -14.42
CA ASP A 26 3.55 35.56 -15.39
C ASP A 26 3.48 36.99 -14.79
N ARG A 27 2.58 37.23 -13.83
CA ARG A 27 2.45 38.50 -13.08
C ARG A 27 3.31 38.57 -11.81
N GLY A 28 4.03 37.50 -11.46
CA GLY A 28 4.82 37.42 -10.25
C GLY A 28 3.99 37.38 -8.96
N ILE A 29 2.77 36.81 -9.02
CA ILE A 29 1.86 36.74 -7.87
C ILE A 29 1.96 35.36 -7.25
N GLY A 30 2.54 35.26 -6.04
CA GLY A 30 2.74 34.00 -5.31
C GLY A 30 1.50 33.52 -4.55
N GLY A 31 1.67 32.39 -3.82
CA GLY A 31 0.64 31.82 -2.96
C GLY A 31 -0.42 30.99 -3.70
N ARG A 32 -0.08 30.44 -4.88
CA ARG A 32 -0.96 29.53 -5.63
C ARG A 32 -0.69 28.11 -5.24
N LEU A 33 -1.74 27.38 -4.85
CA LEU A 33 -1.66 25.97 -4.50
C LEU A 33 -2.62 25.17 -5.37
N LEU A 34 -2.11 24.15 -6.05
CA LEU A 34 -2.91 23.17 -6.76
C LEU A 34 -2.94 21.87 -5.95
N ILE A 35 -4.11 21.53 -5.40
CA ILE A 35 -4.33 20.29 -4.67
C ILE A 35 -4.94 19.26 -5.62
N VAL A 36 -4.27 18.13 -5.73
CA VAL A 36 -4.68 16.99 -6.56
C VAL A 36 -4.56 15.68 -5.75
N PRO A 37 -5.24 14.59 -6.16
CA PRO A 37 -5.00 13.28 -5.56
C PRO A 37 -3.52 12.91 -5.61
N GLU A 38 -3.02 12.24 -4.57
CA GLU A 38 -1.58 11.97 -4.38
C GLU A 38 -0.93 11.28 -5.58
N GLN A 39 -1.64 10.35 -6.20
CA GLN A 39 -1.20 9.62 -7.39
C GLN A 39 -1.00 10.50 -8.64
N TYR A 40 -1.58 11.70 -8.67
CA TYR A 40 -1.49 12.64 -9.81
C TYR A 40 -0.62 13.86 -9.55
N SER A 41 -0.09 14.02 -8.34
CA SER A 41 0.69 15.20 -7.95
C SER A 41 1.89 15.42 -8.87
N HIS A 42 2.64 14.35 -9.16
CA HIS A 42 3.82 14.41 -10.00
C HIS A 42 3.50 14.72 -11.48
N GLU A 43 2.41 14.19 -12.01
CA GLU A 43 1.97 14.48 -13.38
C GLU A 43 1.48 15.94 -13.53
N ALA A 44 0.70 16.42 -12.56
CA ALA A 44 0.22 17.78 -12.53
C ALA A 44 1.38 18.79 -12.38
N GLU A 45 2.38 18.48 -11.56
CA GLU A 45 3.59 19.27 -11.41
C GLU A 45 4.39 19.35 -12.72
N ARG A 46 4.62 18.23 -13.39
CA ARG A 46 5.29 18.20 -14.69
C ARG A 46 4.55 19.03 -15.74
N GLU A 47 3.24 18.95 -15.78
CA GLU A 47 2.44 19.71 -16.72
C GLU A 47 2.51 21.22 -16.42
N LEU A 48 2.43 21.64 -15.15
CA LEU A 48 2.62 23.03 -14.76
C LEU A 48 4.05 23.52 -15.05
N CYS A 49 5.09 22.72 -14.78
CA CYS A 49 6.47 23.08 -15.15
C CYS A 49 6.60 23.29 -16.65
N ARG A 50 5.95 22.44 -17.46
CA ARG A 50 5.95 22.60 -18.94
C ARG A 50 5.28 23.92 -19.38
N ILE A 51 4.24 24.36 -18.69
CA ILE A 51 3.46 25.56 -19.00
C ILE A 51 4.10 26.84 -18.47
N CYS A 52 4.63 26.80 -17.24
CA CYS A 52 5.14 27.98 -16.51
C CYS A 52 6.67 28.12 -16.56
N GLY A 53 7.40 27.06 -16.93
CA GLY A 53 8.87 27.03 -16.91
C GLY A 53 9.45 27.04 -15.49
N ASP A 54 10.73 27.41 -15.36
CA ASP A 54 11.51 27.32 -14.14
C ASP A 54 11.04 28.24 -13.00
N SER A 55 10.24 29.27 -13.32
CA SER A 55 9.70 30.19 -12.33
C SER A 55 8.53 29.65 -11.49
N LEU A 56 7.99 28.48 -11.84
CA LEU A 56 6.84 27.90 -11.16
C LEU A 56 7.01 27.83 -9.64
N SER A 57 8.11 27.28 -9.17
CA SER A 57 8.38 27.04 -7.75
C SER A 57 8.40 28.28 -6.86
N LEU A 58 8.56 29.47 -7.46
CA LEU A 58 8.53 30.74 -6.73
C LEU A 58 7.10 31.23 -6.43
N TYR A 59 6.12 30.80 -7.22
CA TYR A 59 4.78 31.38 -7.19
C TYR A 59 3.66 30.37 -6.97
N ALA A 60 3.89 29.09 -7.36
CA ALA A 60 2.89 28.05 -7.24
C ALA A 60 3.49 26.69 -6.84
N GLU A 61 2.68 25.88 -6.16
CA GLU A 61 3.04 24.52 -5.76
C GLU A 61 1.91 23.55 -6.09
N VAL A 62 2.28 22.32 -6.41
CA VAL A 62 1.35 21.19 -6.56
C VAL A 62 1.49 20.26 -5.36
N LEU A 63 0.40 19.99 -4.66
CA LEU A 63 0.38 19.19 -3.45
C LEU A 63 -0.79 18.21 -3.47
N SER A 64 -0.69 17.14 -2.70
CA SER A 64 -1.86 16.39 -2.21
C SER A 64 -2.30 16.97 -0.85
N PHE A 65 -3.44 16.53 -0.31
CA PHE A 65 -3.81 16.89 1.07
C PHE A 65 -2.76 16.41 2.08
N THR A 66 -2.17 15.23 1.86
CA THR A 66 -1.05 14.72 2.67
C THR A 66 0.22 15.58 2.51
N GLY A 67 0.48 16.06 1.29
CA GLY A 67 1.58 16.99 1.02
C GLY A 67 1.39 18.34 1.72
N LEU A 68 0.16 18.87 1.71
CA LEU A 68 -0.22 20.09 2.43
C LEU A 68 -0.03 19.93 3.94
N ALA A 69 -0.41 18.77 4.51
CA ALA A 69 -0.20 18.47 5.92
C ALA A 69 1.30 18.45 6.29
N ARG A 70 2.14 17.82 5.46
CA ARG A 70 3.61 17.82 5.67
C ARG A 70 4.19 19.23 5.64
N LYS A 71 3.75 20.06 4.68
CA LYS A 71 4.20 21.45 4.56
C LYS A 71 3.84 22.26 5.81
N LEU A 72 2.58 22.18 6.23
CA LEU A 72 2.09 22.96 7.37
C LEU A 72 2.73 22.52 8.69
N ASN A 73 2.92 21.21 8.89
CA ASN A 73 3.67 20.69 10.04
C ASN A 73 5.11 21.22 10.08
N ALA A 74 5.78 21.30 8.93
CA ALA A 74 7.13 21.87 8.86
C ALA A 74 7.15 23.37 9.20
N GLU A 75 6.16 24.14 8.77
CA GLU A 75 6.03 25.56 9.06
C GLU A 75 5.72 25.83 10.54
N LEU A 76 4.87 25.02 11.16
CA LEU A 76 4.44 25.21 12.56
C LEU A 76 5.37 24.56 13.58
N GLY A 77 6.37 23.79 13.12
CA GLY A 77 7.29 23.08 14.01
C GLY A 77 6.62 21.94 14.78
N GLY A 78 5.55 21.36 14.24
CA GLY A 78 4.76 20.30 14.87
C GLY A 78 5.32 18.90 14.63
N GLY A 79 5.02 17.98 15.57
CA GLY A 79 5.15 16.54 15.37
C GLY A 79 6.52 15.94 15.67
N ALA A 80 6.96 15.95 16.94
CA ALA A 80 8.14 15.19 17.37
C ALA A 80 7.92 13.67 17.35
N ALA A 81 6.66 13.18 17.41
CA ALA A 81 6.35 11.77 17.43
C ALA A 81 6.47 11.15 16.01
N PRO A 82 7.18 10.03 15.85
CA PRO A 82 7.27 9.33 14.58
C PRO A 82 5.93 8.73 14.17
N TYR A 83 5.61 8.82 12.89
CA TYR A 83 4.42 8.17 12.35
C TYR A 83 4.61 6.66 12.29
N LEU A 84 3.58 5.94 12.74
CA LEU A 84 3.50 4.50 12.56
C LEU A 84 3.35 4.14 11.08
N ASP A 85 3.99 3.06 10.68
CA ASP A 85 3.70 2.41 9.40
C ASP A 85 2.50 1.44 9.52
N LYS A 86 2.18 0.71 8.45
CA LYS A 86 1.06 -0.23 8.44
C LYS A 86 1.23 -1.38 9.43
N GLY A 87 2.45 -1.87 9.58
CA GLY A 87 2.79 -2.95 10.51
C GLY A 87 2.65 -2.52 11.95
N GLY A 88 3.23 -1.36 12.30
CA GLY A 88 3.14 -0.78 13.63
C GLY A 88 1.70 -0.46 14.05
N ARG A 89 0.87 0.03 13.12
CA ARG A 89 -0.56 0.25 13.38
C ARG A 89 -1.30 -1.05 13.71
N LEU A 90 -1.00 -2.12 12.97
CA LEU A 90 -1.61 -3.43 13.25
C LEU A 90 -1.15 -3.98 14.60
N LEU A 91 0.11 -3.74 14.97
CA LEU A 91 0.64 -4.10 16.28
C LEU A 91 -0.06 -3.33 17.41
N CYS A 92 -0.28 -2.01 17.27
CA CYS A 92 -1.07 -1.22 18.20
C CYS A 92 -2.52 -1.74 18.31
N MET A 93 -3.13 -2.16 17.20
CA MET A 93 -4.46 -2.78 17.21
C MET A 93 -4.47 -4.13 17.95
N ALA A 94 -3.42 -4.93 17.81
CA ALA A 94 -3.28 -6.18 18.54
C ALA A 94 -3.20 -5.94 20.06
N LEU A 95 -2.40 -4.96 20.48
CA LEU A 95 -2.30 -4.55 21.90
C LEU A 95 -3.63 -4.02 22.45
N ALA A 96 -4.29 -3.12 21.71
CA ALA A 96 -5.60 -2.58 22.10
C ALA A 96 -6.63 -3.70 22.28
N SER A 97 -6.65 -4.64 21.33
CA SER A 97 -7.55 -5.80 21.39
C SER A 97 -7.25 -6.74 22.56
N ASP A 98 -5.98 -6.94 22.90
CA ASP A 98 -5.55 -7.77 24.02
C ASP A 98 -5.97 -7.16 25.36
N GLY A 99 -5.82 -5.85 25.52
CA GLY A 99 -6.25 -5.13 26.73
C GLY A 99 -7.76 -5.10 26.95
N LEU A 100 -8.54 -5.27 25.88
CA LEU A 100 -10.01 -5.13 25.92
C LEU A 100 -10.78 -6.46 25.91
N TYR A 101 -10.14 -7.61 25.68
CA TYR A 101 -10.83 -8.86 25.36
C TYR A 101 -11.95 -9.25 26.33
N SER A 102 -11.81 -8.96 27.63
CA SER A 102 -12.81 -9.27 28.67
C SER A 102 -13.99 -8.29 28.70
N ARG A 103 -13.87 -7.12 28.06
CA ARG A 103 -14.89 -6.07 28.00
C ARG A 103 -15.69 -6.10 26.71
N LEU A 104 -15.15 -6.70 25.66
CA LEU A 104 -15.80 -6.79 24.35
C LEU A 104 -16.91 -7.83 24.35
N ARG A 105 -18.04 -7.49 23.70
CA ARG A 105 -19.25 -8.32 23.61
C ARG A 105 -19.27 -9.18 22.35
N VAL A 106 -18.90 -8.59 21.20
CA VAL A 106 -18.93 -9.22 19.88
C VAL A 106 -17.52 -9.64 19.45
N TYR A 107 -16.53 -8.77 19.65
CA TYR A 107 -15.19 -8.95 19.12
C TYR A 107 -14.18 -9.51 20.12
N SER A 108 -14.62 -10.14 21.19
CA SER A 108 -13.73 -10.73 22.22
C SER A 108 -12.73 -11.75 21.68
N SER A 109 -13.04 -12.41 20.54
CA SER A 109 -12.12 -13.33 19.86
C SER A 109 -11.05 -12.66 18.99
N ALA A 110 -11.10 -11.33 18.80
CA ALA A 110 -10.14 -10.57 17.97
C ALA A 110 -8.69 -10.75 18.40
N ARG A 111 -8.45 -10.91 19.69
CA ARG A 111 -7.15 -11.15 20.32
C ARG A 111 -6.31 -12.24 19.62
N ARG A 112 -6.95 -13.28 19.08
CA ARG A 112 -6.27 -14.48 18.54
C ARG A 112 -6.34 -14.63 17.03
N LYS A 113 -7.04 -13.72 16.32
CA LYS A 113 -7.31 -13.85 14.88
C LYS A 113 -6.75 -12.65 14.13
N ALA A 114 -5.70 -12.86 13.36
CA ALA A 114 -5.02 -11.86 12.55
C ALA A 114 -5.97 -11.14 11.58
N GLU A 115 -6.86 -11.89 10.94
CA GLU A 115 -7.84 -11.35 9.99
C GLU A 115 -8.82 -10.40 10.68
N LEU A 116 -9.26 -10.73 11.90
CA LEU A 116 -10.17 -9.91 12.66
C LEU A 116 -9.49 -8.61 13.15
N GLN A 117 -8.23 -8.67 13.58
CA GLN A 117 -7.45 -7.48 13.92
C GLN A 117 -7.26 -6.56 12.71
N THR A 118 -7.03 -7.14 11.54
CA THR A 118 -6.97 -6.39 10.27
C THR A 118 -8.30 -5.72 9.95
N MET A 119 -9.43 -6.42 10.10
CA MET A 119 -10.77 -5.85 9.90
C MET A 119 -11.06 -4.72 10.88
N LEU A 120 -10.70 -4.87 12.15
CA LEU A 120 -10.90 -3.84 13.17
C LEU A 120 -10.06 -2.61 12.87
N LEU A 121 -8.81 -2.77 12.44
CA LEU A 121 -7.98 -1.66 12.00
C LEU A 121 -8.59 -0.93 10.80
N SER A 122 -9.12 -1.66 9.82
CA SER A 122 -9.84 -1.04 8.70
C SER A 122 -11.10 -0.29 9.13
N ALA A 123 -11.85 -0.82 10.10
CA ALA A 123 -13.00 -0.12 10.67
C ALA A 123 -12.58 1.16 11.42
N VAL A 124 -11.47 1.14 12.16
CA VAL A 124 -10.90 2.34 12.77
C VAL A 124 -10.49 3.37 11.71
N ASP A 125 -9.90 2.94 10.60
CA ASP A 125 -9.55 3.83 9.48
C ASP A 125 -10.78 4.50 8.88
N GLU A 126 -11.85 3.75 8.67
CA GLU A 126 -13.12 4.29 8.17
C GLU A 126 -13.73 5.30 9.14
N LEU A 127 -13.75 4.99 10.44
CA LEU A 127 -14.28 5.89 11.47
C LEU A 127 -13.48 7.19 11.57
N LYS A 128 -12.16 7.11 11.59
CA LYS A 128 -11.27 8.30 11.59
C LYS A 128 -11.44 9.13 10.31
N THR A 129 -11.47 8.48 9.16
CA THR A 129 -11.68 9.16 7.87
C THR A 129 -13.05 9.85 7.79
N ALA A 130 -14.08 9.23 8.40
CA ALA A 130 -15.41 9.83 8.55
C ALA A 130 -15.49 10.87 9.68
N CYS A 131 -14.41 11.08 10.44
CA CYS A 131 -14.34 11.96 11.61
C CYS A 131 -15.37 11.59 12.71
N ILE A 132 -15.58 10.30 12.94
CA ILE A 132 -16.46 9.77 13.99
C ILE A 132 -15.64 9.47 15.22
N SER A 133 -16.03 10.06 16.37
CA SER A 133 -15.34 9.83 17.64
C SER A 133 -15.89 8.63 18.42
N SER A 134 -15.12 8.15 19.40
CA SER A 134 -15.54 7.08 20.30
C SER A 134 -16.79 7.47 21.13
N GLU A 135 -16.92 8.74 21.51
CA GLU A 135 -18.08 9.26 22.23
C GLU A 135 -19.36 9.19 21.37
N GLN A 136 -19.26 9.58 20.09
CA GLN A 136 -20.39 9.49 19.15
C GLN A 136 -20.84 8.04 18.94
N LEU A 137 -19.91 7.09 18.83
CA LEU A 137 -20.22 5.66 18.74
C LEU A 137 -20.89 5.15 20.02
N MET A 138 -20.39 5.57 21.18
CA MET A 138 -20.96 5.20 22.47
C MET A 138 -22.39 5.74 22.64
N GLU A 139 -22.64 6.98 22.20
CA GLU A 139 -23.98 7.56 22.19
C GLU A 139 -24.92 6.80 21.22
N ALA A 140 -24.46 6.53 20.00
CA ALA A 140 -25.21 5.74 19.03
C ALA A 140 -25.53 4.33 19.55
N SER A 141 -24.60 3.68 20.25
CA SER A 141 -24.81 2.39 20.90
C SER A 141 -25.95 2.42 21.91
N ARG A 142 -26.09 3.49 22.70
CA ARG A 142 -27.18 3.66 23.68
C ARG A 142 -28.54 3.86 23.02
N ASN A 143 -28.54 4.43 21.82
CA ASN A 143 -29.77 4.70 21.03
C ASN A 143 -30.20 3.53 20.15
N CYS A 144 -29.40 2.46 20.07
CA CYS A 144 -29.66 1.24 19.31
C CYS A 144 -30.00 0.07 20.25
N VAL A 145 -30.52 -1.02 19.69
CA VAL A 145 -30.85 -2.24 20.46
C VAL A 145 -30.26 -3.48 19.78
N GLY A 146 -30.01 -4.53 20.57
CA GLY A 146 -29.55 -5.83 20.08
C GLY A 146 -28.10 -5.79 19.55
N ALA A 147 -27.80 -6.63 18.57
CA ALA A 147 -26.45 -6.84 18.04
C ALA A 147 -25.78 -5.57 17.51
N LEU A 148 -26.54 -4.61 16.98
CA LEU A 148 -26.00 -3.33 16.52
C LEU A 148 -25.47 -2.49 17.69
N SER A 149 -26.23 -2.42 18.80
CA SER A 149 -25.79 -1.74 20.03
C SER A 149 -24.47 -2.31 20.54
N ASP A 150 -24.37 -3.66 20.64
CA ASP A 150 -23.17 -4.33 21.11
C ASP A 150 -21.97 -4.10 20.17
N LYS A 151 -22.21 -4.12 18.88
CA LYS A 151 -21.17 -3.84 17.87
C LYS A 151 -20.64 -2.41 17.96
N LEU A 152 -21.52 -1.41 18.08
CA LEU A 152 -21.13 0.00 18.21
C LEU A 152 -20.41 0.26 19.53
N TYR A 153 -20.83 -0.40 20.62
CA TYR A 153 -20.15 -0.36 21.92
C TYR A 153 -18.71 -0.86 21.80
N ASP A 154 -18.52 -2.03 21.19
CA ASP A 154 -17.19 -2.60 21.02
C ASP A 154 -16.30 -1.73 20.16
N LEU A 155 -16.82 -1.19 19.03
CA LEU A 155 -16.06 -0.29 18.15
C LEU A 155 -15.64 1.00 18.87
N ALA A 156 -16.50 1.55 19.75
CA ALA A 156 -16.14 2.71 20.55
C ALA A 156 -14.96 2.42 21.48
N LEU A 157 -15.00 1.30 22.19
CA LEU A 157 -13.90 0.89 23.09
C LEU A 157 -12.61 0.60 22.32
N ILE A 158 -12.70 -0.05 21.15
CA ILE A 158 -11.54 -0.38 20.33
C ILE A 158 -10.88 0.89 19.78
N LEU A 159 -11.67 1.85 19.29
CA LEU A 159 -11.16 3.14 18.81
C LEU A 159 -10.43 3.89 19.92
N GLU A 160 -11.06 4.02 21.10
CA GLU A 160 -10.46 4.68 22.27
C GLU A 160 -9.15 4.00 22.72
N ALA A 161 -9.15 2.67 22.80
CA ALA A 161 -7.95 1.94 23.23
C ALA A 161 -6.83 1.98 22.19
N PHE A 162 -7.16 1.93 20.89
CA PHE A 162 -6.20 2.08 19.82
C PHE A 162 -5.53 3.45 19.88
N ASP A 163 -6.31 4.53 20.02
CA ASP A 163 -5.78 5.89 20.13
C ASP A 163 -4.89 6.05 21.38
N ALA A 164 -5.29 5.46 22.52
CA ALA A 164 -4.50 5.47 23.74
C ALA A 164 -3.15 4.74 23.57
N VAL A 165 -3.13 3.60 22.87
CA VAL A 165 -1.89 2.86 22.58
C VAL A 165 -0.98 3.67 21.67
N VAL A 166 -1.53 4.26 20.59
CA VAL A 166 -0.75 5.09 19.65
C VAL A 166 -0.16 6.31 20.33
N ALA A 167 -0.92 6.98 21.22
CA ALA A 167 -0.48 8.18 21.93
C ALA A 167 0.75 7.98 22.84
N ASN A 168 1.15 6.73 23.11
CA ASN A 168 2.36 6.38 23.85
C ASN A 168 3.64 6.55 23.00
N GLY A 169 3.88 7.75 22.50
CA GLY A 169 5.13 8.10 21.80
C GLY A 169 5.07 8.03 20.27
N HIS A 170 3.92 7.74 19.68
CA HIS A 170 3.76 7.62 18.24
C HIS A 170 2.61 8.48 17.70
N ALA A 171 2.55 8.66 16.37
CA ALA A 171 1.47 9.33 15.67
C ALA A 171 0.81 8.41 14.64
N ASP A 172 -0.53 8.43 14.59
CA ASP A 172 -1.27 7.71 13.56
C ASP A 172 -1.27 8.52 12.25
N PRO A 173 -0.78 7.97 11.13
CA PRO A 173 -0.84 8.65 9.85
C PRO A 173 -2.27 8.97 9.37
N THR A 174 -3.29 8.26 9.85
CA THR A 174 -4.70 8.52 9.53
C THR A 174 -5.21 9.81 10.18
N ASP A 175 -4.64 10.24 11.30
CA ASP A 175 -5.01 11.49 11.98
C ASP A 175 -4.38 12.74 11.34
N ARG A 176 -3.43 12.55 10.42
CA ARG A 176 -2.69 13.65 9.77
C ARG A 176 -3.61 14.70 9.15
N LEU A 177 -4.68 14.29 8.48
CA LEU A 177 -5.62 15.21 7.83
C LEU A 177 -6.57 15.87 8.83
N THR A 178 -6.93 15.20 9.91
CA THR A 178 -7.70 15.80 11.01
C THR A 178 -6.89 16.91 11.68
N LEU A 179 -5.63 16.63 12.01
CA LEU A 179 -4.70 17.61 12.58
C LEU A 179 -4.45 18.78 11.63
N LEU A 180 -4.35 18.53 10.31
CA LEU A 180 -4.22 19.58 9.31
C LEU A 180 -5.39 20.58 9.38
N ALA A 181 -6.63 20.08 9.45
CA ALA A 181 -7.80 20.96 9.54
C ALA A 181 -7.75 21.88 10.77
N GLU A 182 -7.28 21.39 11.91
CA GLU A 182 -7.09 22.18 13.14
C GLU A 182 -5.93 23.18 13.01
N GLN A 183 -4.81 22.75 12.44
CA GLN A 183 -3.61 23.57 12.26
C GLN A 183 -3.79 24.73 11.28
N ILE A 184 -4.65 24.59 10.27
CA ILE A 184 -4.99 25.68 9.33
C ILE A 184 -5.45 26.92 10.13
N GLY A 185 -6.25 26.74 11.17
CA GLY A 185 -6.69 27.81 12.06
C GLY A 185 -5.54 28.62 12.68
N GLN A 186 -4.40 27.99 12.95
CA GLN A 186 -3.22 28.56 13.60
C GLN A 186 -2.15 29.02 12.61
N SER A 187 -2.25 28.64 11.34
CA SER A 187 -1.25 28.92 10.31
C SER A 187 -1.38 30.30 9.66
N SER A 188 -0.40 30.67 8.85
CA SER A 188 -0.44 31.84 7.97
C SER A 188 -1.25 31.63 6.69
N MET A 189 -1.73 30.41 6.43
CA MET A 189 -2.52 30.07 5.25
C MET A 189 -3.91 30.69 5.32
N GLY A 190 -4.33 31.42 4.26
CA GLY A 190 -5.62 32.09 4.28
C GLY A 190 -5.77 33.11 3.15
N GLU A 191 -6.11 34.37 3.45
CA GLU A 191 -6.49 35.42 2.49
C GLU A 191 -5.51 35.66 1.32
N LYS A 192 -4.21 35.39 1.54
CA LYS A 192 -3.18 35.56 0.50
C LYS A 192 -3.06 34.34 -0.43
N ASN A 193 -3.74 33.25 -0.12
CA ASN A 193 -3.66 32.04 -0.88
C ASN A 193 -4.84 31.88 -1.84
N GLU A 194 -4.53 31.46 -3.05
CA GLU A 194 -5.50 30.96 -4.01
C GLU A 194 -5.28 29.48 -4.22
N ILE A 195 -6.29 28.69 -3.84
CA ILE A 195 -6.20 27.23 -3.77
C ILE A 195 -7.11 26.63 -4.83
N PHE A 196 -6.54 25.81 -5.68
CA PHE A 196 -7.24 25.06 -6.70
C PHE A 196 -7.28 23.59 -6.30
N ILE A 197 -8.45 22.98 -6.33
CA ILE A 197 -8.65 21.56 -6.02
C ILE A 197 -9.21 20.89 -7.27
N ASP A 198 -8.44 19.99 -7.87
CA ASP A 198 -8.80 19.36 -9.14
C ASP A 198 -8.55 17.85 -9.13
N GLY A 199 -9.39 17.10 -9.84
CA GLY A 199 -9.25 15.66 -10.02
C GLY A 199 -9.93 14.81 -8.97
N PHE A 200 -10.73 15.37 -8.11
CA PHE A 200 -11.56 14.67 -7.15
C PHE A 200 -12.99 14.46 -7.70
N THR A 201 -13.65 13.42 -7.22
CA THR A 201 -15.07 13.15 -7.48
C THR A 201 -15.91 13.58 -6.26
N ASP A 202 -15.36 13.32 -5.09
CA ASP A 202 -15.88 13.62 -3.77
C ASP A 202 -14.72 13.85 -2.80
N PHE A 203 -15.04 14.17 -1.57
CA PHE A 203 -14.08 14.35 -0.49
C PHE A 203 -14.46 13.48 0.72
N THR A 204 -13.48 12.93 1.37
CA THR A 204 -13.64 12.35 2.69
C THR A 204 -14.07 13.43 3.69
N ALA A 205 -14.60 13.03 4.85
CA ALA A 205 -14.98 14.01 5.87
C ALA A 205 -13.77 14.84 6.36
N GLN A 206 -12.58 14.20 6.44
CA GLN A 206 -11.34 14.92 6.78
C GLN A 206 -10.96 15.95 5.72
N GLU A 207 -10.97 15.57 4.44
CA GLU A 207 -10.64 16.50 3.33
C GLU A 207 -11.66 17.64 3.24
N ARG A 208 -12.93 17.34 3.46
CA ARG A 208 -13.99 18.34 3.52
C ARG A 208 -13.76 19.36 4.65
N ARG A 209 -13.40 18.89 5.86
CA ARG A 209 -13.05 19.77 6.99
C ARG A 209 -11.86 20.68 6.68
N ILE A 210 -10.87 20.19 5.94
CA ILE A 210 -9.74 20.99 5.48
C ILE A 210 -10.21 22.11 4.54
N ILE A 211 -11.06 21.78 3.56
CA ILE A 211 -11.62 22.77 2.63
C ILE A 211 -12.42 23.84 3.39
N GLU A 212 -13.26 23.41 4.33
CA GLU A 212 -14.06 24.28 5.19
C GLU A 212 -13.18 25.19 6.05
N ALA A 213 -12.11 24.66 6.67
CA ALA A 213 -11.16 25.45 7.43
C ALA A 213 -10.42 26.49 6.58
N LEU A 214 -10.01 26.14 5.37
CA LEU A 214 -9.39 27.08 4.41
C LEU A 214 -10.34 28.22 4.03
N LEU A 215 -11.61 27.91 3.79
CA LEU A 215 -12.64 28.90 3.48
C LEU A 215 -12.90 29.85 4.65
N LEU A 216 -12.98 29.33 5.88
CA LEU A 216 -13.14 30.13 7.10
C LEU A 216 -11.94 31.06 7.36
N LYS A 217 -10.74 30.63 6.96
CA LYS A 217 -9.50 31.42 7.02
C LYS A 217 -9.41 32.50 5.93
N GLY A 218 -10.41 32.61 5.06
CA GLY A 218 -10.48 33.62 4.00
C GLY A 218 -9.78 33.25 2.70
N ALA A 219 -9.31 32.04 2.53
CA ALA A 219 -8.70 31.58 1.27
C ALA A 219 -9.69 31.66 0.10
N ALA A 220 -9.16 31.96 -1.09
CA ALA A 220 -9.90 31.82 -2.33
C ALA A 220 -9.76 30.34 -2.80
N VAL A 221 -10.85 29.56 -2.69
CA VAL A 221 -10.85 28.15 -3.03
C VAL A 221 -11.67 27.89 -4.29
N THR A 222 -11.05 27.29 -5.30
CA THR A 222 -11.69 26.84 -6.53
C THR A 222 -11.70 25.32 -6.55
N VAL A 223 -12.89 24.70 -6.61
CA VAL A 223 -13.05 23.23 -6.63
C VAL A 223 -13.60 22.81 -7.99
N CYS A 224 -12.85 21.96 -8.70
CA CYS A 224 -13.25 21.40 -9.99
C CYS A 224 -13.86 20.01 -9.79
N LEU A 225 -15.10 19.81 -10.23
CA LEU A 225 -15.81 18.54 -10.10
C LEU A 225 -16.31 18.05 -11.47
N GLY A 226 -16.24 16.73 -11.65
CA GLY A 226 -16.82 16.05 -12.80
C GLY A 226 -18.34 15.94 -12.63
N CYS A 227 -19.09 16.93 -13.15
CA CYS A 227 -20.54 17.00 -13.01
C CYS A 227 -21.17 17.64 -14.25
N ASP A 228 -22.38 17.24 -14.59
CA ASP A 228 -23.17 17.83 -15.68
C ASP A 228 -23.80 19.18 -15.27
N ASP A 229 -24.65 19.18 -14.24
CA ASP A 229 -25.21 20.35 -13.60
C ASP A 229 -25.61 20.08 -12.14
N LEU A 230 -26.03 21.12 -11.40
CA LEU A 230 -26.44 21.00 -9.99
C LEU A 230 -27.91 20.62 -9.80
N SER A 231 -28.78 20.86 -10.79
CA SER A 231 -30.23 20.75 -10.63
C SER A 231 -30.74 19.32 -10.80
N GLY A 232 -30.09 18.56 -11.64
CA GLY A 232 -30.43 17.18 -11.96
C GLY A 232 -29.61 16.71 -13.16
N GLY A 233 -29.75 15.45 -13.55
CA GLY A 233 -29.00 14.91 -14.67
C GLY A 233 -28.69 13.43 -14.50
N SER A 234 -27.57 12.96 -15.05
CA SER A 234 -27.19 11.57 -14.96
C SER A 234 -26.81 11.17 -13.52
N GLU A 235 -27.30 10.02 -13.06
CA GLU A 235 -27.00 9.43 -11.74
C GLU A 235 -25.49 9.22 -11.52
N ILE A 236 -24.70 9.03 -12.58
CA ILE A 236 -23.24 8.87 -12.47
C ILE A 236 -22.54 10.10 -11.85
N PHE A 237 -23.15 11.28 -11.88
CA PHE A 237 -22.61 12.51 -11.30
C PHE A 237 -23.20 12.84 -9.93
N GLU A 238 -24.07 11.98 -9.34
CA GLU A 238 -24.78 12.29 -8.11
C GLU A 238 -23.81 12.55 -6.94
N LEU A 239 -22.74 11.77 -6.82
CA LEU A 239 -21.74 11.94 -5.78
C LEU A 239 -21.06 13.32 -5.87
N SER A 240 -20.60 13.71 -7.06
CA SER A 240 -20.00 15.05 -7.29
C SER A 240 -21.02 16.18 -7.10
N ARG A 241 -22.28 15.94 -7.43
CA ARG A 241 -23.39 16.90 -7.24
C ARG A 241 -23.67 17.11 -5.75
N MET A 242 -23.73 16.04 -4.96
CA MET A 242 -23.87 16.11 -3.50
C MET A 242 -22.69 16.85 -2.87
N THR A 243 -21.47 16.59 -3.31
CA THR A 243 -20.25 17.26 -2.86
C THR A 243 -20.32 18.77 -3.14
N ALA A 244 -20.69 19.17 -4.38
CA ALA A 244 -20.85 20.57 -4.74
C ALA A 244 -21.92 21.28 -3.89
N ARG A 245 -23.10 20.65 -3.76
CA ARG A 245 -24.20 21.18 -2.94
C ARG A 245 -23.81 21.33 -1.47
N GLY A 246 -23.07 20.36 -0.91
CA GLY A 246 -22.61 20.41 0.47
C GLY A 246 -21.63 21.58 0.73
N LEU A 247 -20.68 21.82 -0.18
CA LEU A 247 -19.75 22.94 -0.09
C LEU A 247 -20.45 24.30 -0.26
N LEU A 248 -21.43 24.39 -1.17
CA LEU A 248 -22.22 25.60 -1.37
C LEU A 248 -23.12 25.90 -0.17
N ALA A 249 -23.74 24.88 0.45
CA ALA A 249 -24.52 25.03 1.67
C ALA A 249 -23.65 25.56 2.81
N PHE A 250 -22.47 24.97 3.02
CA PHE A 250 -21.50 25.45 4.01
C PHE A 250 -21.09 26.91 3.77
N ALA A 251 -20.78 27.28 2.54
CA ALA A 251 -20.41 28.65 2.20
C ALA A 251 -21.56 29.64 2.49
N LYS A 252 -22.79 29.24 2.17
CA LYS A 252 -23.99 30.05 2.44
C LYS A 252 -24.23 30.24 3.94
N GLU A 253 -24.16 29.19 4.70
CA GLU A 253 -24.37 29.18 6.17
C GLU A 253 -23.34 30.07 6.89
N ASN A 254 -22.11 30.12 6.38
CA ASN A 254 -21.03 30.90 6.96
C ASN A 254 -20.84 32.28 6.28
N GLY A 255 -21.75 32.74 5.42
CA GLY A 255 -21.67 34.03 4.75
C GLY A 255 -20.49 34.18 3.80
N ILE A 256 -19.92 33.08 3.29
CA ILE A 256 -18.78 33.10 2.39
C ILE A 256 -19.27 33.35 0.95
N PRO A 257 -18.70 34.37 0.25
CA PRO A 257 -19.02 34.61 -1.15
C PRO A 257 -18.75 33.37 -2.00
N HIS A 258 -19.70 32.97 -2.83
CA HIS A 258 -19.59 31.80 -3.67
C HIS A 258 -20.14 31.98 -5.06
N GLU A 259 -19.58 31.28 -6.03
CA GLU A 259 -20.06 31.26 -7.42
C GLU A 259 -19.92 29.83 -8.01
N VAL A 260 -20.74 29.56 -9.02
CA VAL A 260 -20.67 28.31 -9.80
C VAL A 260 -20.37 28.66 -11.25
N LYS A 261 -19.38 28.00 -11.84
CA LYS A 261 -19.06 28.09 -13.27
C LYS A 261 -19.27 26.73 -13.93
N GLU A 262 -20.03 26.72 -15.00
CA GLU A 262 -20.30 25.51 -15.77
C GLU A 262 -19.53 25.52 -17.09
N PHE A 263 -18.87 24.40 -17.38
CA PHE A 263 -18.18 24.14 -18.64
C PHE A 263 -18.99 23.13 -19.45
N ALA A 264 -19.92 23.62 -20.25
CA ALA A 264 -20.90 22.79 -20.95
C ALA A 264 -20.36 22.11 -22.23
N GLN A 265 -19.32 22.67 -22.87
CA GLN A 265 -18.84 22.16 -24.15
C GLN A 265 -17.59 21.29 -23.99
N THR A 266 -17.66 20.07 -24.50
CA THR A 266 -16.50 19.18 -24.61
C THR A 266 -15.54 19.72 -25.68
N LYS A 267 -14.29 19.93 -25.31
CA LYS A 267 -13.22 20.35 -26.23
C LYS A 267 -12.55 19.17 -26.93
N ASN A 268 -13.12 17.95 -26.83
CA ASN A 268 -12.59 16.79 -27.51
C ASN A 268 -12.78 16.97 -29.03
N GLY A 269 -11.67 16.96 -29.76
CA GLY A 269 -11.67 17.09 -31.24
C GLY A 269 -12.32 15.92 -31.98
N ASN A 270 -12.76 14.87 -31.27
CA ASN A 270 -13.41 13.71 -31.82
C ASN A 270 -14.91 13.68 -31.46
N ALA A 271 -15.77 13.93 -32.46
CA ALA A 271 -17.21 14.00 -32.31
C ALA A 271 -17.86 12.70 -31.81
N SER A 272 -17.33 11.53 -32.22
CA SER A 272 -17.89 10.22 -31.79
C SER A 272 -17.57 9.91 -30.34
N LEU A 273 -16.39 10.27 -29.83
CA LEU A 273 -16.07 10.15 -28.41
C LEU A 273 -16.91 11.10 -27.55
N GLY A 274 -17.12 12.33 -28.03
CA GLY A 274 -18.01 13.29 -27.39
C GLY A 274 -19.45 12.75 -27.28
N PHE A 275 -20.00 12.25 -28.40
CA PHE A 275 -21.33 11.64 -28.41
C PHE A 275 -21.41 10.42 -27.50
N PHE A 276 -20.41 9.56 -27.48
CA PHE A 276 -20.35 8.39 -26.60
C PHE A 276 -20.36 8.81 -25.12
N ALA A 277 -19.51 9.77 -24.74
CA ALA A 277 -19.44 10.29 -23.37
C ALA A 277 -20.77 10.93 -22.92
N ASP A 278 -21.48 11.60 -23.82
CA ASP A 278 -22.76 12.25 -23.49
C ASP A 278 -23.96 11.28 -23.40
N ASN A 279 -23.90 10.15 -24.08
CA ASN A 279 -25.06 9.26 -24.21
C ASN A 279 -24.90 7.88 -23.57
N MET A 280 -23.69 7.47 -23.19
CA MET A 280 -23.40 6.11 -22.69
C MET A 280 -24.29 5.70 -21.49
N PHE A 281 -24.63 6.63 -20.60
CA PHE A 281 -25.44 6.37 -19.41
C PHE A 281 -26.76 7.17 -19.38
N SER A 282 -27.22 7.66 -20.54
CA SER A 282 -28.42 8.51 -20.62
C SER A 282 -29.70 7.76 -20.94
N TYR A 283 -29.66 6.42 -21.12
CA TYR A 283 -30.79 5.63 -21.65
C TYR A 283 -31.38 6.19 -22.95
N SER A 284 -30.57 6.96 -23.68
CA SER A 284 -30.97 7.61 -24.93
C SER A 284 -31.02 6.60 -26.07
N SER A 285 -32.06 6.69 -26.91
CA SER A 285 -32.15 5.95 -28.18
C SER A 285 -31.42 6.65 -29.35
N LYS A 286 -30.75 7.77 -29.09
CA LYS A 286 -30.02 8.53 -30.11
C LYS A 286 -28.92 7.67 -30.71
N LYS A 287 -28.78 7.74 -32.02
CA LYS A 287 -27.69 7.09 -32.78
C LYS A 287 -26.73 8.13 -33.31
N PHE A 288 -25.45 7.81 -33.32
CA PHE A 288 -24.44 8.64 -33.93
C PHE A 288 -24.35 8.28 -35.41
N GLU A 289 -24.49 9.26 -36.31
CA GLU A 289 -24.47 9.06 -37.77
C GLU A 289 -23.13 9.43 -38.43
N GLY A 290 -22.10 9.77 -37.63
CA GLY A 290 -20.78 10.13 -38.09
C GLY A 290 -19.79 8.97 -38.11
N ASP A 291 -18.49 9.30 -38.29
CA ASP A 291 -17.40 8.33 -38.27
C ASP A 291 -17.21 7.73 -36.86
N THR A 292 -17.36 6.42 -36.75
CA THR A 292 -17.19 5.64 -35.52
C THR A 292 -15.85 4.89 -35.48
N SER A 293 -14.93 5.15 -36.36
CA SER A 293 -13.65 4.41 -36.51
C SER A 293 -12.74 4.48 -35.30
N CYS A 294 -13.00 5.39 -34.35
CA CYS A 294 -12.25 5.50 -33.10
C CYS A 294 -12.83 4.67 -31.93
N VAL A 295 -14.03 4.06 -32.08
CA VAL A 295 -14.66 3.25 -31.03
C VAL A 295 -14.80 1.81 -31.51
N TYR A 296 -14.18 0.87 -30.82
CA TYR A 296 -14.21 -0.54 -31.16
C TYR A 296 -14.82 -1.35 -30.01
N ILE A 297 -15.74 -2.24 -30.31
CA ILE A 297 -16.26 -3.23 -29.40
C ILE A 297 -15.82 -4.60 -29.90
N LYS A 298 -15.15 -5.35 -29.06
CA LYS A 298 -14.67 -6.71 -29.35
C LYS A 298 -15.10 -7.63 -28.22
N THR A 299 -15.32 -8.89 -28.54
CA THR A 299 -15.59 -9.96 -27.58
C THR A 299 -14.51 -11.02 -27.68
N ALA A 300 -14.16 -11.61 -26.57
CA ALA A 300 -13.22 -12.71 -26.49
C ALA A 300 -13.87 -13.90 -25.74
N PRO A 301 -13.48 -15.14 -26.03
CA PRO A 301 -14.08 -16.34 -25.42
C PRO A 301 -13.72 -16.52 -23.94
N ASN A 302 -12.62 -15.94 -23.48
CA ASN A 302 -12.15 -16.00 -22.12
C ASN A 302 -11.17 -14.85 -21.82
N MET A 303 -10.82 -14.69 -20.54
CA MET A 303 -9.92 -13.64 -20.04
C MET A 303 -8.55 -13.65 -20.73
N GLN A 304 -7.95 -14.83 -20.96
CA GLN A 304 -6.64 -14.93 -21.60
C GLN A 304 -6.69 -14.39 -23.04
N ALA A 305 -7.70 -14.79 -23.81
CA ALA A 305 -7.89 -14.29 -25.19
C ALA A 305 -8.19 -12.78 -25.22
N GLU A 306 -8.89 -12.25 -24.22
CA GLU A 306 -9.12 -10.81 -24.06
C GLU A 306 -7.80 -10.05 -23.83
N CYS A 307 -6.92 -10.56 -22.97
CA CYS A 307 -5.59 -10.00 -22.74
C CYS A 307 -4.69 -10.07 -23.99
N GLU A 308 -4.75 -11.17 -24.74
CA GLU A 308 -4.02 -11.32 -26.01
C GLU A 308 -4.55 -10.36 -27.09
N LEU A 309 -5.87 -10.16 -27.13
CA LEU A 309 -6.49 -9.16 -28.02
C LEU A 309 -6.02 -7.74 -27.66
N ALA A 310 -5.95 -7.40 -26.38
CA ALA A 310 -5.44 -6.11 -25.92
C ALA A 310 -3.96 -5.90 -26.33
N ALA A 311 -3.11 -6.91 -26.13
CA ALA A 311 -1.70 -6.87 -26.52
C ALA A 311 -1.53 -6.70 -28.04
N SER A 312 -2.26 -7.50 -28.84
CA SER A 312 -2.22 -7.41 -30.32
C SER A 312 -2.71 -6.04 -30.82
N ARG A 313 -3.74 -5.48 -30.18
CA ARG A 313 -4.26 -4.15 -30.52
C ARG A 313 -3.26 -3.04 -30.16
N ALA A 314 -2.56 -3.15 -29.04
CA ALA A 314 -1.49 -2.22 -28.69
C ALA A 314 -0.39 -2.20 -29.76
N ILE A 315 0.04 -3.37 -30.24
CA ILE A 315 1.01 -3.46 -31.34
C ILE A 315 0.47 -2.77 -32.60
N ALA A 316 -0.79 -3.05 -32.97
CA ALA A 316 -1.40 -2.44 -34.15
C ALA A 316 -1.44 -0.90 -34.05
N LEU A 317 -1.79 -0.36 -32.87
CA LEU A 317 -1.81 1.09 -32.64
C LEU A 317 -0.42 1.70 -32.83
N VAL A 318 0.61 1.15 -32.17
CA VAL A 318 1.98 1.67 -32.30
C VAL A 318 2.48 1.59 -33.74
N ARG A 319 2.23 0.47 -34.46
CA ARG A 319 2.65 0.27 -35.82
C ARG A 319 1.91 1.20 -36.81
N ASP A 320 0.59 1.33 -36.66
CA ASP A 320 -0.28 1.95 -37.67
C ASP A 320 -0.45 3.45 -37.44
N THR A 321 -0.39 3.93 -36.19
CA THR A 321 -0.59 5.35 -35.86
C THR A 321 0.70 6.06 -35.43
N GLY A 322 1.77 5.31 -35.14
CA GLY A 322 3.02 5.87 -34.67
C GLY A 322 2.97 6.38 -33.24
N CYS A 323 1.93 6.05 -32.43
CA CYS A 323 1.88 6.35 -31.02
C CYS A 323 2.96 5.58 -30.26
N ARG A 324 3.32 6.03 -29.06
CA ARG A 324 4.27 5.35 -28.18
C ARG A 324 3.53 4.40 -27.25
N TRP A 325 4.23 3.43 -26.70
CA TRP A 325 3.66 2.52 -25.71
C TRP A 325 3.03 3.25 -24.52
N ARG A 326 3.65 4.33 -24.06
CA ARG A 326 3.17 5.17 -22.96
C ARG A 326 1.88 5.93 -23.25
N ASP A 327 1.50 6.04 -24.52
CA ASP A 327 0.26 6.71 -24.95
C ASP A 327 -0.93 5.73 -24.94
N ILE A 328 -0.69 4.46 -24.56
CA ILE A 328 -1.68 3.39 -24.50
C ILE A 328 -1.91 2.99 -23.03
N ALA A 329 -3.18 2.86 -22.65
CA ALA A 329 -3.56 2.34 -21.33
C ALA A 329 -4.57 1.19 -21.45
N VAL A 330 -4.46 0.24 -20.50
CA VAL A 330 -5.39 -0.87 -20.35
C VAL A 330 -6.06 -0.74 -18.97
N ALA A 331 -7.32 -0.35 -18.95
CA ALA A 331 -8.09 -0.22 -17.74
C ALA A 331 -9.05 -1.41 -17.59
N VAL A 332 -9.01 -2.07 -16.45
CA VAL A 332 -9.87 -3.22 -16.15
C VAL A 332 -10.53 -3.04 -14.79
N ARG A 333 -11.68 -3.68 -14.60
CA ARG A 333 -12.32 -3.78 -13.29
C ARG A 333 -11.88 -5.09 -12.62
N GLY A 334 -11.43 -5.02 -11.38
CA GLY A 334 -10.85 -6.17 -10.70
C GLY A 334 -9.48 -6.53 -11.28
N PHE A 335 -8.56 -5.58 -11.28
CA PHE A 335 -7.23 -5.71 -11.90
C PHE A 335 -6.44 -6.93 -11.38
N ASP A 336 -6.60 -7.30 -10.13
CA ASP A 336 -5.87 -8.42 -9.52
C ASP A 336 -6.18 -9.77 -10.22
N ASP A 337 -7.41 -9.96 -10.68
CA ASP A 337 -7.81 -11.17 -11.42
C ASP A 337 -7.19 -11.22 -12.82
N TYR A 338 -7.08 -10.06 -13.48
CA TYR A 338 -6.54 -9.93 -14.84
C TYR A 338 -5.01 -9.88 -14.91
N ARG A 339 -4.37 -9.49 -13.83
CA ARG A 339 -2.94 -9.12 -13.80
C ARG A 339 -2.03 -10.17 -14.41
N LEU A 340 -2.11 -11.41 -13.95
CA LEU A 340 -1.24 -12.48 -14.43
C LEU A 340 -1.46 -12.79 -15.91
N SER A 341 -2.72 -12.78 -16.37
CA SER A 341 -3.07 -12.99 -17.78
C SER A 341 -2.58 -11.84 -18.66
N LEU A 342 -2.68 -10.60 -18.18
CA LEU A 342 -2.13 -9.43 -18.88
C LEU A 342 -0.60 -9.47 -18.97
N GLU A 343 0.09 -9.71 -17.85
CA GLU A 343 1.55 -9.82 -17.81
C GLU A 343 2.05 -10.92 -18.77
N SER A 344 1.40 -12.09 -18.74
CA SER A 344 1.73 -13.23 -19.62
C SER A 344 1.47 -12.91 -21.11
N ALA A 345 0.30 -12.36 -21.44
CA ALA A 345 -0.05 -12.02 -22.82
C ALA A 345 0.88 -10.95 -23.39
N PHE A 346 1.11 -9.86 -22.65
CA PHE A 346 1.97 -8.76 -23.08
C PHE A 346 3.43 -9.19 -23.24
N ALA A 347 3.94 -10.02 -22.31
CA ALA A 347 5.28 -10.60 -22.42
C ALA A 347 5.41 -11.51 -23.67
N ARG A 348 4.42 -12.37 -23.93
CA ARG A 348 4.37 -13.25 -25.10
C ARG A 348 4.38 -12.48 -26.42
N TYR A 349 3.69 -11.34 -26.46
CA TYR A 349 3.64 -10.48 -27.64
C TYR A 349 4.81 -9.46 -27.71
N GLY A 350 5.72 -9.45 -26.74
CA GLY A 350 6.84 -8.52 -26.69
C GLY A 350 6.44 -7.06 -26.43
N VAL A 351 5.26 -6.83 -25.85
CA VAL A 351 4.76 -5.49 -25.54
C VAL A 351 5.20 -5.08 -24.13
N PRO A 352 5.93 -3.98 -23.97
CA PRO A 352 6.35 -3.53 -22.65
C PRO A 352 5.14 -3.06 -21.82
N LEU A 353 4.88 -3.75 -20.70
CA LEU A 353 3.76 -3.47 -19.82
C LEU A 353 4.27 -2.92 -18.47
N TYR A 354 3.56 -1.95 -17.93
CA TYR A 354 3.70 -1.50 -16.54
C TYR A 354 2.40 -1.79 -15.80
N THR A 355 2.55 -2.54 -14.72
CA THR A 355 1.52 -2.77 -13.71
C THR A 355 2.05 -2.24 -12.37
N ALA A 356 1.22 -1.55 -11.62
CA ALA A 356 1.58 -1.15 -10.25
C ALA A 356 1.58 -2.40 -9.36
N ARG A 357 2.64 -3.21 -9.46
CA ARG A 357 2.78 -4.48 -8.76
C ARG A 357 3.23 -4.23 -7.33
N LYS A 358 2.52 -4.83 -6.39
CA LYS A 358 3.00 -5.12 -5.06
C LYS A 358 3.19 -6.61 -4.93
N THR A 359 4.35 -7.02 -4.50
CA THR A 359 4.65 -8.43 -4.21
C THR A 359 4.46 -8.65 -2.73
N ASP A 360 3.72 -9.70 -2.37
CA ASP A 360 3.57 -10.12 -0.98
C ASP A 360 4.95 -10.49 -0.41
N LEU A 361 5.27 -9.94 0.74
CA LEU A 361 6.51 -10.24 1.45
C LEU A 361 6.64 -11.74 1.75
N PHE A 362 5.54 -12.41 2.07
CA PHE A 362 5.51 -13.87 2.34
C PHE A 362 5.76 -14.76 1.12
N ALA A 363 5.72 -14.21 -0.09
CA ALA A 363 6.18 -14.90 -1.30
C ALA A 363 7.72 -14.96 -1.41
N LYS A 364 8.46 -14.39 -0.45
CA LYS A 364 9.92 -14.36 -0.41
C LYS A 364 10.47 -15.33 0.65
N PRO A 365 11.71 -15.80 0.47
CA PRO A 365 12.28 -16.81 1.37
C PRO A 365 12.59 -16.29 2.79
N LEU A 366 12.80 -14.99 2.99
CA LEU A 366 13.20 -14.45 4.28
C LEU A 366 12.12 -14.60 5.37
N PRO A 367 10.83 -14.28 5.13
CA PRO A 367 9.77 -14.58 6.10
C PRO A 367 9.63 -16.09 6.39
N ALA A 368 9.81 -16.94 5.37
CA ALA A 368 9.77 -18.39 5.54
C ALA A 368 10.91 -18.89 6.44
N LEU A 369 12.13 -18.34 6.29
CA LEU A 369 13.26 -18.63 7.17
C LEU A 369 12.95 -18.24 8.63
N ILE A 370 12.39 -17.05 8.85
CA ILE A 370 12.04 -16.58 10.19
C ILE A 370 10.97 -17.48 10.82
N ALA A 371 9.91 -17.79 10.08
CA ALA A 371 8.83 -18.66 10.55
C ALA A 371 9.35 -20.06 10.90
N SER A 372 10.10 -20.71 10.00
CA SER A 372 10.65 -22.05 10.23
C SER A 372 11.67 -22.08 11.37
N ALA A 373 12.44 -20.99 11.58
CA ALA A 373 13.34 -20.91 12.74
C ALA A 373 12.56 -20.96 14.06
N TYR A 374 11.44 -20.23 14.19
CA TYR A 374 10.57 -20.30 15.36
C TYR A 374 9.88 -21.67 15.50
N GLU A 375 9.41 -22.26 14.39
CA GLU A 375 8.78 -23.58 14.39
C GLU A 375 9.77 -24.67 14.83
N ILE A 376 11.02 -24.66 14.37
CA ILE A 376 12.07 -25.59 14.76
C ILE A 376 12.32 -25.53 16.27
N ILE A 377 12.60 -24.34 16.82
CA ILE A 377 12.96 -24.21 18.24
C ILE A 377 11.76 -24.37 19.17
N GLY A 378 10.53 -24.13 18.69
CA GLY A 378 9.28 -24.31 19.42
C GLY A 378 8.66 -25.68 19.27
N GLY A 379 8.76 -26.27 18.07
CA GLY A 379 8.12 -27.52 17.67
C GLY A 379 8.94 -28.78 17.90
N GLY A 380 10.17 -28.65 18.37
CA GLY A 380 11.00 -29.81 18.70
C GLY A 380 11.77 -30.42 17.51
N TRP A 381 12.20 -29.59 16.54
CA TRP A 381 13.04 -30.00 15.41
C TRP A 381 12.40 -31.09 14.52
N GLU A 382 11.14 -30.88 14.17
CA GLU A 382 10.45 -31.76 13.25
C GLU A 382 11.05 -31.68 11.83
N VAL A 383 11.03 -32.81 11.12
CA VAL A 383 11.68 -32.97 9.80
C VAL A 383 11.22 -31.87 8.83
N ASN A 384 9.91 -31.66 8.74
CA ASN A 384 9.36 -30.69 7.78
C ASN A 384 9.80 -29.24 8.07
N ASP A 385 9.89 -28.86 9.34
CA ASP A 385 10.29 -27.50 9.75
C ASP A 385 11.75 -27.25 9.41
N VAL A 386 12.62 -28.24 9.70
CA VAL A 386 14.05 -28.19 9.34
C VAL A 386 14.24 -28.12 7.83
N LEU A 387 13.51 -28.93 7.05
CA LEU A 387 13.60 -28.89 5.60
C LEU A 387 13.08 -27.57 5.03
N SER A 388 12.03 -27.00 5.62
CA SER A 388 11.55 -25.66 5.24
C SER A 388 12.60 -24.58 5.45
N TYR A 389 13.34 -24.64 6.55
CA TYR A 389 14.45 -23.75 6.86
C TYR A 389 15.60 -23.91 5.86
N LEU A 390 16.07 -25.14 5.60
CA LEU A 390 17.16 -25.43 4.68
C LEU A 390 16.85 -24.96 3.24
N ARG A 391 15.64 -25.18 2.77
CA ARG A 391 15.19 -24.84 1.39
C ARG A 391 15.01 -23.35 1.13
N THR A 392 15.22 -22.50 2.13
CA THR A 392 15.15 -21.03 1.92
C THR A 392 16.31 -20.47 1.09
N ASP A 393 17.39 -21.24 0.90
CA ASP A 393 18.63 -20.78 0.25
C ASP A 393 19.27 -19.56 0.95
N LEU A 394 19.05 -19.47 2.28
CA LEU A 394 19.55 -18.38 3.13
C LEU A 394 20.36 -18.90 4.33
N THR A 395 20.42 -20.21 4.56
CA THR A 395 21.06 -20.83 5.72
C THR A 395 22.60 -20.81 5.64
N GLY A 396 23.18 -20.69 4.44
CA GLY A 396 24.61 -20.73 4.18
C GLY A 396 25.04 -21.99 3.45
N LEU A 397 24.25 -23.05 3.52
CA LEU A 397 24.48 -24.28 2.76
C LEU A 397 24.10 -24.08 1.29
N THR A 398 24.86 -24.68 0.38
CA THR A 398 24.49 -24.78 -1.03
C THR A 398 23.30 -25.73 -1.23
N LEU A 399 22.64 -25.67 -2.38
CA LEU A 399 21.52 -26.58 -2.69
C LEU A 399 21.94 -28.05 -2.63
N ASP A 400 23.13 -28.40 -3.18
CA ASP A 400 23.66 -29.77 -3.15
C ASP A 400 23.92 -30.26 -1.72
N GLU A 401 24.40 -29.38 -0.84
CA GLU A 401 24.61 -29.69 0.58
C GLU A 401 23.28 -29.82 1.33
N CYS A 402 22.30 -29.00 1.01
CA CYS A 402 20.95 -29.17 1.55
C CYS A 402 20.32 -30.49 1.11
N ASP A 403 20.46 -30.88 -0.16
CA ASP A 403 19.96 -32.15 -0.69
C ASP A 403 20.65 -33.37 -0.04
N GLU A 404 21.98 -33.29 0.17
CA GLU A 404 22.72 -34.33 0.89
C GLU A 404 22.22 -34.51 2.33
N LEU A 405 22.04 -33.39 3.04
CA LEU A 405 21.54 -33.40 4.41
C LEU A 405 20.07 -33.84 4.48
N GLU A 406 19.24 -33.38 3.55
CA GLU A 406 17.83 -33.79 3.43
C GLU A 406 17.69 -35.32 3.20
N ASN A 407 18.45 -35.87 2.26
CA ASN A 407 18.43 -37.31 1.98
C ASN A 407 18.76 -38.12 3.23
N TYR A 408 19.76 -37.69 3.99
CA TYR A 408 20.15 -38.37 5.22
C TYR A 408 19.07 -38.26 6.32
N ILE A 409 18.52 -37.05 6.52
CA ILE A 409 17.44 -36.79 7.48
C ILE A 409 16.20 -37.62 7.16
N LEU A 410 15.79 -37.67 5.89
CA LEU A 410 14.60 -38.41 5.46
C LEU A 410 14.80 -39.92 5.58
N MET A 411 15.99 -40.42 5.25
CA MET A 411 16.32 -41.85 5.35
C MET A 411 16.21 -42.36 6.80
N TRP A 412 16.69 -41.55 7.76
CA TRP A 412 16.77 -41.97 9.15
C TRP A 412 15.73 -41.32 10.05
N GLN A 413 14.82 -40.50 9.47
CA GLN A 413 13.76 -39.76 10.18
C GLN A 413 14.30 -38.99 11.40
N LEU A 414 15.41 -38.28 11.20
CA LEU A 414 16.12 -37.57 12.27
C LEU A 414 15.36 -36.31 12.70
N ARG A 415 14.97 -36.30 13.98
CA ARG A 415 14.21 -35.18 14.60
C ARG A 415 14.54 -35.05 16.08
N GLY A 416 14.07 -33.96 16.69
CA GLY A 416 14.19 -33.75 18.13
C GLY A 416 15.64 -33.66 18.59
N SER A 417 15.97 -34.39 19.64
CA SER A 417 17.29 -34.42 20.27
C SER A 417 18.43 -34.86 19.35
N ALA A 418 18.13 -35.53 18.24
CA ALA A 418 19.16 -35.87 17.26
C ALA A 418 19.87 -34.63 16.67
N TRP A 419 19.18 -33.50 16.60
CA TRP A 419 19.74 -32.22 16.12
C TRP A 419 20.56 -31.50 17.17
N THR A 420 20.19 -31.63 18.44
CA THR A 420 20.77 -30.87 19.57
C THR A 420 21.84 -31.61 20.33
N GLN A 421 22.00 -32.93 20.08
CA GLN A 421 23.02 -33.72 20.72
C GLN A 421 24.44 -33.37 20.28
N GLU A 422 25.44 -33.52 21.16
CA GLU A 422 26.84 -33.29 20.86
C GLU A 422 27.45 -34.42 20.01
N ASP A 423 26.95 -35.64 20.19
CA ASP A 423 27.43 -36.83 19.46
C ASP A 423 27.13 -36.73 17.97
N ASP A 424 28.07 -37.27 17.18
CA ASP A 424 27.93 -37.38 15.72
C ASP A 424 26.87 -38.37 15.33
N TRP A 425 26.14 -38.08 14.23
CA TRP A 425 25.33 -39.08 13.55
C TRP A 425 26.22 -40.16 12.95
N ARG A 426 25.84 -41.42 13.19
CA ARG A 426 26.69 -42.60 12.84
C ARG A 426 25.99 -43.58 11.93
N LEU A 427 24.74 -43.33 11.55
CA LEU A 427 23.97 -44.23 10.69
C LEU A 427 24.54 -44.19 9.27
N HIS A 428 24.52 -45.32 8.56
CA HIS A 428 25.14 -45.42 7.24
C HIS A 428 24.42 -44.51 6.21
N PRO A 429 25.13 -43.66 5.42
CA PRO A 429 24.50 -42.70 4.52
C PRO A 429 23.71 -43.33 3.36
N ASP A 430 23.92 -44.62 3.04
CA ASP A 430 23.18 -45.32 2.00
C ASP A 430 22.12 -46.29 2.56
N GLY A 431 21.82 -46.22 3.85
CA GLY A 431 20.79 -47.06 4.49
C GLY A 431 21.33 -48.31 5.16
N PHE A 432 20.43 -49.29 5.40
CA PHE A 432 20.77 -50.49 6.12
C PHE A 432 21.66 -51.47 5.30
N GLY A 433 22.69 -52.03 5.94
CA GLY A 433 23.48 -53.11 5.39
C GLY A 433 24.71 -52.69 4.57
N GLY A 434 25.08 -51.42 4.60
CA GLY A 434 26.33 -50.94 4.02
C GLY A 434 27.56 -51.27 4.88
N GLU A 435 28.72 -51.43 4.23
CA GLU A 435 30.01 -51.55 4.93
C GLU A 435 30.59 -50.16 5.20
N TYR A 436 31.19 -49.95 6.38
CA TYR A 436 31.86 -48.73 6.75
C TYR A 436 33.29 -48.73 6.25
N ASP A 437 33.54 -48.06 5.15
CA ASP A 437 34.85 -47.81 4.60
C ASP A 437 35.32 -46.33 4.83
N ASP A 438 36.45 -45.99 4.29
CA ASP A 438 37.00 -44.64 4.44
C ASP A 438 36.15 -43.59 3.74
N GLU A 439 35.52 -43.92 2.62
CA GLU A 439 34.63 -43.01 1.86
C GLU A 439 33.33 -42.74 2.63
N VAL A 440 32.73 -43.77 3.20
CA VAL A 440 31.54 -43.63 4.06
C VAL A 440 31.84 -42.82 5.30
N ASN A 441 33.01 -43.04 5.93
CA ASN A 441 33.42 -42.24 7.09
C ASN A 441 33.67 -40.79 6.76
N GLU A 442 34.23 -40.48 5.59
CA GLU A 442 34.42 -39.09 5.13
C GLU A 442 33.06 -38.41 4.86
N ARG A 443 32.14 -39.09 4.23
CA ARG A 443 30.78 -38.61 3.98
C ARG A 443 30.02 -38.35 5.29
N LEU A 444 30.15 -39.23 6.28
CA LEU A 444 29.55 -39.00 7.61
C LEU A 444 30.14 -37.76 8.31
N ARG A 445 31.47 -37.58 8.21
CA ARG A 445 32.11 -36.38 8.75
C ARG A 445 31.54 -35.09 8.08
N ARG A 446 31.37 -35.12 6.76
CA ARG A 446 30.76 -34.01 6.01
C ARG A 446 29.32 -33.77 6.44
N ILE A 447 28.46 -34.78 6.49
CA ILE A 447 27.07 -34.68 6.94
C ILE A 447 26.98 -34.07 8.35
N ASN A 448 27.84 -34.50 9.28
CA ASN A 448 27.88 -33.97 10.63
C ASN A 448 28.38 -32.51 10.66
N ALA A 449 29.28 -32.10 9.77
CA ALA A 449 29.71 -30.73 9.62
C ALA A 449 28.56 -29.83 9.13
N LEU A 450 27.83 -30.28 8.09
CA LEU A 450 26.64 -29.57 7.57
C LEU A 450 25.54 -29.47 8.61
N ARG A 451 25.29 -30.54 9.39
CA ARG A 451 24.38 -30.52 10.53
C ARG A 451 24.71 -29.40 11.50
N ARG A 452 25.97 -29.35 11.94
CA ARG A 452 26.41 -28.32 12.90
C ARG A 452 26.32 -26.94 12.35
N GLU A 453 26.69 -26.73 11.09
CA GLU A 453 26.58 -25.45 10.41
C GLU A 453 25.11 -24.98 10.36
N ALA A 454 24.18 -25.87 9.99
CA ALA A 454 22.77 -25.56 9.94
C ALA A 454 22.15 -25.31 11.33
N SER A 455 22.56 -26.07 12.35
CA SER A 455 21.92 -26.05 13.67
C SER A 455 22.50 -25.01 14.62
N ALA A 456 23.78 -24.64 14.51
CA ALA A 456 24.42 -23.73 15.46
C ALA A 456 23.73 -22.37 15.61
N PRO A 457 23.31 -21.67 14.54
CA PRO A 457 22.57 -20.41 14.67
C PRO A 457 21.22 -20.58 15.38
N LEU A 458 20.53 -21.70 15.10
CA LEU A 458 19.23 -22.02 15.70
C LEU A 458 19.34 -22.39 17.19
N LEU A 459 20.41 -23.08 17.59
CA LEU A 459 20.66 -23.40 19.00
C LEU A 459 20.95 -22.12 19.81
N ALA A 460 21.77 -21.23 19.28
CA ALA A 460 22.02 -19.92 19.89
C ALA A 460 20.73 -19.08 19.97
N PHE A 461 19.91 -19.13 18.94
CA PHE A 461 18.61 -18.44 18.92
C PHE A 461 17.63 -19.02 19.96
N ALA A 462 17.58 -20.35 20.10
CA ALA A 462 16.76 -21.02 21.11
C ALA A 462 17.15 -20.59 22.55
N GLU A 463 18.45 -20.51 22.84
CA GLU A 463 18.96 -20.07 24.14
C GLU A 463 18.57 -18.62 24.42
N LYS A 464 18.83 -17.71 23.46
CA LYS A 464 18.53 -16.28 23.61
C LYS A 464 17.02 -16.01 23.77
N THR A 465 16.19 -16.65 22.95
CA THR A 465 14.73 -16.47 23.03
C THR A 465 14.13 -17.13 24.26
N GLY A 466 14.74 -18.22 24.77
CA GLY A 466 14.31 -18.90 25.99
C GLY A 466 14.56 -18.07 27.27
N THR A 467 15.53 -17.16 27.25
CA THR A 467 15.84 -16.26 28.37
C THR A 467 15.24 -14.86 28.23
N ALA A 468 14.71 -14.53 27.05
CA ALA A 468 14.14 -13.21 26.75
C ALA A 468 12.72 -13.08 27.31
N GLU A 469 12.52 -12.17 28.26
CA GLU A 469 11.25 -11.93 28.94
C GLU A 469 10.44 -10.79 28.31
N THR A 470 11.06 -9.92 27.49
CA THR A 470 10.41 -8.77 26.88
C THR A 470 10.45 -8.85 25.34
N ALA A 471 9.54 -8.12 24.69
CA ALA A 471 9.49 -8.08 23.24
C ALA A 471 10.77 -7.49 22.62
N GLY A 472 11.39 -6.49 23.25
CA GLY A 472 12.68 -5.95 22.82
C GLY A 472 13.81 -6.98 22.89
N ALA A 473 13.84 -7.79 23.97
CA ALA A 473 14.80 -8.90 24.08
C ALA A 473 14.57 -9.99 23.01
N GLN A 474 13.30 -10.30 22.71
CA GLN A 474 12.94 -11.24 21.63
C GLN A 474 13.32 -10.67 20.24
N ALA A 475 13.05 -9.38 19.97
CA ALA A 475 13.42 -8.70 18.75
C ALA A 475 14.94 -8.69 18.54
N LYS A 476 15.69 -8.42 19.60
CA LYS A 476 17.16 -8.48 19.61
C LYS A 476 17.67 -9.89 19.30
N ALA A 477 17.12 -10.92 19.92
CA ALA A 477 17.49 -12.30 19.66
C ALA A 477 17.26 -12.68 18.20
N LEU A 478 16.14 -12.25 17.59
CA LEU A 478 15.87 -12.45 16.17
C LEU A 478 16.87 -11.66 15.29
N ALA A 479 17.16 -10.40 15.61
CA ALA A 479 18.15 -9.60 14.87
C ALA A 479 19.55 -10.27 14.89
N GLU A 480 19.95 -10.81 16.01
CA GLU A 480 21.22 -11.55 16.15
C GLU A 480 21.22 -12.85 15.30
N LEU A 481 20.13 -13.61 15.24
CA LEU A 481 20.02 -14.75 14.33
C LEU A 481 20.23 -14.33 12.86
N LEU A 482 19.56 -13.24 12.44
CA LEU A 482 19.67 -12.73 11.07
C LEU A 482 21.10 -12.26 10.73
N GLN A 483 21.80 -11.70 11.72
CA GLN A 483 23.22 -11.31 11.60
C GLN A 483 24.14 -12.52 11.57
N ASP A 484 23.96 -13.50 12.46
CA ASP A 484 24.75 -14.74 12.51
C ASP A 484 24.66 -15.52 11.19
N LEU A 485 23.50 -15.47 10.52
CA LEU A 485 23.30 -16.00 9.18
C LEU A 485 23.85 -15.14 8.06
N ASN A 486 24.40 -13.95 8.35
CA ASN A 486 24.90 -12.96 7.38
C ASN A 486 23.92 -12.63 6.26
N LEU A 487 22.63 -12.42 6.61
CA LEU A 487 21.55 -12.31 5.63
C LEU A 487 21.63 -11.03 4.78
N ALA A 488 22.12 -9.92 5.33
CA ALA A 488 22.30 -8.68 4.57
C ALA A 488 23.14 -8.91 3.31
N GLU A 489 24.33 -9.53 3.47
CA GLU A 489 25.23 -9.81 2.37
C GLU A 489 24.68 -10.86 1.40
N LYS A 490 24.00 -11.91 1.92
CA LYS A 490 23.38 -12.94 1.08
C LYS A 490 22.27 -12.39 0.19
N LEU A 491 21.40 -11.53 0.74
CA LEU A 491 20.34 -10.88 -0.01
C LEU A 491 20.89 -9.91 -1.05
N GLU A 492 21.93 -9.15 -0.72
CA GLU A 492 22.60 -8.26 -1.66
C GLU A 492 23.25 -9.03 -2.82
N LYS A 493 24.00 -10.09 -2.53
CA LYS A 493 24.60 -10.96 -3.57
C LYS A 493 23.51 -11.57 -4.47
N LYS A 494 22.38 -11.99 -3.91
CA LYS A 494 21.28 -12.54 -4.66
C LYS A 494 20.60 -11.49 -5.54
N SER A 495 20.45 -10.27 -5.05
CA SER A 495 19.98 -9.12 -5.84
C SER A 495 20.91 -8.84 -7.03
N GLN A 496 22.21 -8.80 -6.80
CA GLN A 496 23.20 -8.57 -7.86
C GLN A 496 23.18 -9.67 -8.93
N ALA A 497 23.17 -10.94 -8.52
CA ALA A 497 23.09 -12.08 -9.44
C ALA A 497 21.82 -12.07 -10.29
N LEU A 498 20.68 -11.66 -9.70
CA LEU A 498 19.43 -11.49 -10.42
C LEU A 498 19.50 -10.35 -11.45
N ALA A 499 20.14 -9.23 -11.09
CA ALA A 499 20.33 -8.10 -11.99
C ALA A 499 21.24 -8.46 -13.18
N GLU A 500 22.35 -9.15 -12.94
CA GLU A 500 23.26 -9.67 -13.97
C GLU A 500 22.56 -10.66 -14.89
N GLY A 501 21.67 -11.50 -14.35
CA GLY A 501 20.81 -12.42 -15.10
C GLY A 501 19.63 -11.74 -15.83
N GLY A 502 19.56 -10.40 -15.87
CA GLY A 502 18.53 -9.63 -16.58
C GLY A 502 17.17 -9.57 -15.86
N ARG A 503 17.06 -10.11 -14.64
CA ARG A 503 15.82 -10.14 -13.83
C ARG A 503 15.71 -8.92 -12.91
N GLN A 504 15.73 -7.71 -13.47
CA GLN A 504 15.80 -6.44 -12.72
C GLN A 504 14.67 -6.26 -11.70
N ALA A 505 13.43 -6.66 -12.03
CA ALA A 505 12.32 -6.54 -11.09
C ALA A 505 12.53 -7.42 -9.84
N ALA A 506 12.98 -8.67 -10.03
CA ALA A 506 13.29 -9.56 -8.92
C ALA A 506 14.50 -9.06 -8.10
N ALA A 507 15.52 -8.49 -8.76
CA ALA A 507 16.66 -7.88 -8.09
C ALA A 507 16.23 -6.73 -7.16
N GLN A 508 15.38 -5.83 -7.64
CA GLN A 508 14.83 -4.74 -6.82
C GLN A 508 13.98 -5.24 -5.65
N GLU A 509 13.27 -6.34 -5.82
CA GLU A 509 12.50 -6.96 -4.73
C GLU A 509 13.44 -7.48 -3.63
N TYR A 510 14.52 -8.18 -4.00
CA TYR A 510 15.48 -8.70 -3.02
C TYR A 510 16.26 -7.60 -2.29
N ALA A 511 16.59 -6.50 -2.98
CA ALA A 511 17.29 -5.37 -2.37
C ALA A 511 16.51 -4.68 -1.23
N GLN A 512 15.18 -4.78 -1.22
CA GLN A 512 14.32 -4.17 -0.20
C GLN A 512 14.10 -5.05 1.04
N LEU A 513 14.33 -6.38 0.94
CA LEU A 513 13.95 -7.32 1.99
C LEU A 513 14.63 -7.02 3.33
N TRP A 514 15.92 -6.70 3.30
CA TRP A 514 16.67 -6.40 4.51
C TRP A 514 16.13 -5.16 5.23
N ASP A 515 15.95 -4.07 4.51
CA ASP A 515 15.46 -2.81 5.07
C ASP A 515 14.05 -2.95 5.65
N ILE A 516 13.19 -3.73 4.99
CA ILE A 516 11.83 -4.01 5.49
C ILE A 516 11.89 -4.74 6.82
N ILE A 517 12.72 -5.78 6.95
CA ILE A 517 12.81 -6.57 8.19
C ILE A 517 13.45 -5.76 9.32
N VAL A 518 14.51 -5.01 9.03
CA VAL A 518 15.15 -4.13 10.03
C VAL A 518 14.16 -3.09 10.53
N SER A 519 13.47 -2.40 9.62
CA SER A 519 12.44 -1.42 9.99
C SER A 519 11.30 -2.04 10.80
N ALA A 520 10.90 -3.28 10.47
CA ALA A 520 9.89 -3.99 11.24
C ALA A 520 10.37 -4.32 12.66
N LEU A 521 11.63 -4.75 12.82
CA LEU A 521 12.23 -5.03 14.14
C LEU A 521 12.35 -3.76 14.99
N GLU A 522 12.84 -2.67 14.41
CA GLU A 522 12.97 -1.37 15.07
C GLU A 522 11.60 -0.86 15.54
N GLN A 523 10.59 -0.98 14.71
CA GLN A 523 9.24 -0.54 15.06
C GLN A 523 8.59 -1.45 16.10
N CYS A 524 8.86 -2.76 16.04
CA CYS A 524 8.41 -3.72 17.04
C CYS A 524 9.03 -3.41 18.41
N ASP A 525 10.33 -3.12 18.46
CA ASP A 525 11.02 -2.71 19.69
C ASP A 525 10.49 -1.37 20.22
N ALA A 526 10.29 -0.38 19.34
CA ALA A 526 9.78 0.94 19.74
C ALA A 526 8.36 0.87 20.35
N ILE A 527 7.49 -0.02 19.85
CA ILE A 527 6.09 -0.14 20.31
C ILE A 527 5.97 -1.09 21.50
N LEU A 528 6.67 -2.21 21.50
CA LEU A 528 6.52 -3.30 22.45
C LEU A 528 7.74 -3.49 23.38
N GLY A 529 8.85 -2.82 23.18
CA GLY A 529 10.15 -3.14 23.76
C GLY A 529 10.11 -3.60 25.22
N ASP A 530 9.41 -2.87 26.08
CA ASP A 530 9.26 -3.17 27.51
C ASP A 530 8.11 -4.14 27.83
N THR A 531 7.33 -4.56 26.82
CA THR A 531 6.17 -5.44 27.03
C THR A 531 6.64 -6.86 27.35
N GLN A 532 6.17 -7.42 28.45
CA GLN A 532 6.41 -8.83 28.81
C GLN A 532 5.76 -9.74 27.76
N THR A 533 6.55 -10.60 27.14
CA THR A 533 6.05 -11.52 26.13
C THR A 533 6.92 -12.77 26.04
N ASP A 534 6.30 -13.91 25.80
CA ASP A 534 7.02 -15.14 25.48
C ASP A 534 7.37 -15.21 23.98
N ARG A 535 8.22 -16.17 23.65
CA ARG A 535 8.69 -16.43 22.28
C ARG A 535 7.56 -16.61 21.28
N ASP A 536 6.58 -17.46 21.61
CA ASP A 536 5.51 -17.83 20.68
C ASP A 536 4.54 -16.66 20.44
N SER A 537 4.28 -15.87 21.47
CA SER A 537 3.50 -14.63 21.37
C SER A 537 4.22 -13.58 20.55
N PHE A 538 5.53 -13.42 20.74
CA PHE A 538 6.34 -12.51 19.93
C PHE A 538 6.37 -12.93 18.45
N ALA A 539 6.65 -14.21 18.17
CA ALA A 539 6.68 -14.75 16.81
C ALA A 539 5.35 -14.49 16.07
N ARG A 540 4.22 -14.71 16.75
CA ARG A 540 2.88 -14.43 16.20
C ARG A 540 2.66 -12.95 15.90
N LEU A 541 3.02 -12.05 16.82
CA LEU A 541 2.87 -10.59 16.66
C LEU A 541 3.77 -10.08 15.55
N PHE A 542 5.01 -10.54 15.48
CA PHE A 542 5.96 -10.16 14.45
C PHE A 542 5.51 -10.65 13.05
N THR A 543 5.06 -11.89 12.94
CA THR A 543 4.48 -12.43 11.70
C THR A 543 3.24 -11.65 11.27
N LEU A 544 2.36 -11.31 12.20
CA LEU A 544 1.20 -10.47 11.94
C LEU A 544 1.60 -9.10 11.39
N MET A 545 2.59 -8.46 12.01
CA MET A 545 3.14 -7.20 11.55
C MET A 545 3.72 -7.31 10.14
N LEU A 546 4.53 -8.34 9.86
CA LEU A 546 5.11 -8.59 8.55
C LEU A 546 4.05 -8.77 7.45
N SER A 547 2.86 -9.25 7.77
CA SER A 547 1.76 -9.42 6.79
C SER A 547 1.27 -8.10 6.18
N LYS A 548 1.69 -6.95 6.69
CA LYS A 548 1.31 -5.62 6.19
C LYS A 548 2.35 -4.96 5.28
N TYR A 549 3.49 -5.60 5.14
CA TYR A 549 4.54 -5.09 4.26
C TYR A 549 4.42 -5.70 2.86
N ASP A 550 4.39 -4.83 1.88
CA ASP A 550 4.43 -5.16 0.47
C ASP A 550 5.75 -4.70 -0.13
N ILE A 551 6.27 -5.45 -1.07
CA ILE A 551 7.46 -5.07 -1.84
C ILE A 551 6.99 -4.34 -3.10
N GLY A 552 7.42 -3.09 -3.26
CA GLY A 552 7.12 -2.28 -4.44
C GLY A 552 8.23 -2.36 -5.49
N THR A 553 7.88 -2.36 -6.77
CA THR A 553 8.86 -2.23 -7.86
C THR A 553 8.71 -0.90 -8.58
N ILE A 554 9.83 -0.20 -8.80
CA ILE A 554 9.86 1.04 -9.58
C ILE A 554 10.12 0.67 -11.05
N PRO A 555 9.34 1.22 -12.01
CA PRO A 555 9.54 0.92 -13.43
C PRO A 555 10.89 1.42 -13.92
N THR A 556 11.65 0.54 -14.56
CA THR A 556 12.98 0.85 -15.12
C THR A 556 12.92 1.53 -16.50
N ALA A 557 11.79 1.48 -17.18
CA ALA A 557 11.60 2.10 -18.50
C ALA A 557 10.36 2.99 -18.52
N LEU A 558 10.47 4.15 -19.18
CA LEU A 558 9.42 5.18 -19.25
C LEU A 558 8.41 4.93 -20.38
N ASP A 559 8.77 4.20 -21.45
CA ASP A 559 7.90 3.93 -22.59
C ASP A 559 7.29 2.52 -22.50
N ARG A 560 6.16 2.44 -21.78
CA ARG A 560 5.40 1.19 -21.54
C ARG A 560 3.90 1.44 -21.58
N VAL A 561 3.15 0.44 -22.02
CA VAL A 561 1.70 0.40 -21.83
C VAL A 561 1.40 0.35 -20.33
N THR A 562 0.52 1.19 -19.84
CA THR A 562 0.11 1.17 -18.44
C THR A 562 -1.17 0.36 -18.29
N ALA A 563 -1.18 -0.61 -17.37
CA ALA A 563 -2.40 -1.33 -17.00
C ALA A 563 -2.72 -1.16 -15.53
N GLY A 564 -4.01 -1.08 -15.21
CA GLY A 564 -4.47 -0.89 -13.85
C GLY A 564 -5.98 -0.94 -13.69
N ASP A 565 -6.42 -0.78 -12.45
CA ASP A 565 -7.83 -0.67 -12.13
C ASP A 565 -8.42 0.66 -12.62
N PHE A 566 -9.67 0.63 -13.09
CA PHE A 566 -10.41 1.80 -13.57
C PHE A 566 -10.34 2.98 -12.59
N ASP A 567 -10.48 2.71 -11.31
CA ASP A 567 -10.51 3.74 -10.27
C ASP A 567 -9.17 4.45 -10.10
N ARG A 568 -8.07 3.78 -10.43
CA ARG A 568 -6.71 4.30 -10.31
C ARG A 568 -6.19 4.96 -11.59
N MET A 569 -6.89 4.81 -12.72
CA MET A 569 -6.44 5.29 -14.04
C MET A 569 -7.19 6.52 -14.55
N ARG A 570 -7.95 7.20 -13.71
CA ARG A 570 -8.95 8.22 -14.05
C ARG A 570 -8.46 9.45 -14.84
N ARG A 571 -7.18 9.66 -15.06
CA ARG A 571 -6.72 11.00 -15.43
C ARG A 571 -5.78 11.13 -16.62
N ARG A 572 -5.57 10.12 -17.38
CA ARG A 572 -4.64 10.24 -18.50
C ARG A 572 -5.36 10.77 -19.74
N ASN A 573 -4.88 11.87 -20.29
CA ASN A 573 -5.09 12.20 -21.70
C ASN A 573 -4.28 11.19 -22.50
N ILE A 574 -4.95 10.16 -22.94
CA ILE A 574 -4.39 9.05 -23.71
C ILE A 574 -4.69 9.28 -25.17
#